data_d5afcf5b6b2b3b8a920d75959f82b096
#
_entry.id   d5afcf5b6b2b3b8a920d75959f82b096
#
_cell.length_a   1.000
_cell.length_b   1.000
_cell.length_c   1.000
_cell.angle_alpha   90.00
_cell.angle_beta   90.00
_cell.angle_gamma   90.00
#
_symmetry.space_group_name_H-M   'P 1'
#
loop_
_entity.id
_entity.type
_entity.pdbx_description
1 polymer ?
#
loop_
_entity_poly.entity_id
_entity_poly.type
_entity_poly.pdbx_seq_one_letter_code
_entity_poly.pdbx_strand_id
1 'polypeptide(L)'
;MLTRRRFITNSCALGVSAVSAPMLATDRQLPESNYRALVCINLAGGNDSFNMLVPSHAQQYQAYLRDRGNLALSKSNLLDLPSKNSLSEKFSLHTGMREIRDLYANGELAFIANVGVLDSPFDSKRLPSELLSHSGQISQWQAQAGYSKAAMKSGWGGRMADVLKKPSSNIEIPINISLSGPNIFQIGNQTLPFNYKFQDFDSCSSSRSIGVDLNFLTQQMAERAYHSKRAKKPLGELLLDQTVCSAINDLPDLSSNFASDPFSQQLCRVAEIIGSRQSLTSYRQIFYVSFDGWDHHHHLLANHAEMLPILSQGLLSFRNTLSTLGLFDNVTTFTVSEFGRSLTSNGSGSNHGWGGHQMIMGGGLNGAEVYGSYPELSDSNPLNIGGGVYAPTTSYNQYFSEFARWMGVPLSKIGHVLPNLSNFSSPFS
;
A
#
# COMPACT_ATOMS: atom_id res chain seq x y z
N MET A 1 47.68 52.07 -19.18
CA MET A 1 46.29 52.09 -18.70
C MET A 1 45.59 50.77 -19.10
N LEU A 2 45.50 49.85 -18.18
CA LEU A 2 44.98 48.48 -18.42
C LEU A 2 43.54 48.41 -17.95
N THR A 3 42.63 48.19 -18.90
CA THR A 3 41.20 47.99 -18.63
C THR A 3 40.94 46.54 -18.24
N ARG A 4 40.33 46.35 -17.09
CA ARG A 4 39.90 45.06 -16.56
C ARG A 4 38.72 44.50 -17.35
N ARG A 5 38.92 43.41 -18.09
CA ARG A 5 37.84 42.56 -18.63
C ARG A 5 37.33 41.66 -17.52
N ARG A 6 36.06 41.86 -17.15
CA ARG A 6 35.29 40.93 -16.34
C ARG A 6 34.99 39.67 -17.16
N PHE A 7 35.49 38.53 -16.72
CA PHE A 7 35.03 37.22 -17.15
C PHE A 7 33.75 36.90 -16.40
N ILE A 8 32.62 36.96 -17.09
CA ILE A 8 31.35 36.42 -16.60
C ILE A 8 31.33 35.00 -17.16
N THR A 9 31.61 34.03 -16.32
CA THR A 9 31.31 32.63 -16.59
C THR A 9 29.81 32.43 -16.34
N ASN A 10 29.02 32.41 -17.39
CA ASN A 10 27.68 31.90 -17.39
C ASN A 10 27.75 30.38 -17.23
N SER A 11 27.60 29.89 -16.00
CA SER A 11 27.24 28.51 -15.74
C SER A 11 25.74 28.38 -16.04
N CYS A 12 25.40 28.11 -17.29
CA CYS A 12 24.10 27.54 -17.63
C CYS A 12 24.04 26.14 -17.04
N ALA A 13 23.55 26.01 -15.82
CA ALA A 13 23.00 24.76 -15.35
C ALA A 13 21.72 24.50 -16.18
N LEU A 14 21.87 23.76 -17.26
CA LEU A 14 20.77 23.08 -17.93
C LEU A 14 20.23 22.06 -16.92
N GLY A 15 19.31 22.51 -16.08
CA GLY A 15 18.43 21.63 -15.37
C GLY A 15 17.56 20.92 -16.40
N VAL A 16 17.99 19.75 -16.83
CA VAL A 16 17.10 18.79 -17.49
C VAL A 16 16.14 18.37 -16.40
N SER A 17 14.99 19.05 -16.32
CA SER A 17 13.83 18.56 -15.61
C SER A 17 13.42 17.28 -16.34
N ALA A 18 13.92 16.15 -15.89
CA ALA A 18 13.40 14.85 -16.29
C ALA A 18 11.93 14.87 -15.84
N VAL A 19 11.01 15.09 -16.76
CA VAL A 19 9.59 14.87 -16.54
C VAL A 19 9.48 13.37 -16.27
N SER A 20 9.44 13.00 -14.99
CA SER A 20 9.24 11.62 -14.60
C SER A 20 7.90 11.17 -15.16
N ALA A 21 7.91 10.09 -15.93
CA ALA A 21 6.68 9.49 -16.44
C ALA A 21 5.80 9.10 -15.26
N PRO A 22 4.45 9.24 -15.37
CA PRO A 22 3.57 8.83 -14.30
C PRO A 22 3.78 7.34 -13.99
N MET A 23 3.79 6.99 -12.72
CA MET A 23 4.00 5.64 -12.24
C MET A 23 2.90 4.69 -12.72
N LEU A 24 1.68 5.16 -12.78
CA LEU A 24 0.52 4.42 -13.30
C LEU A 24 0.03 5.04 -14.60
N ALA A 25 -0.22 4.21 -15.61
CA ALA A 25 -0.76 4.65 -16.88
C ALA A 25 -2.19 5.18 -16.69
N THR A 26 -2.36 6.51 -16.78
CA THR A 26 -3.66 7.18 -16.69
C THR A 26 -4.33 7.37 -18.05
N ASP A 27 -3.54 7.32 -19.15
CA ASP A 27 -3.96 7.74 -20.49
C ASP A 27 -4.55 6.62 -21.36
N ARG A 28 -4.60 5.38 -20.90
CA ARG A 28 -5.50 4.45 -21.57
C ARG A 28 -6.92 4.94 -21.29
N GLN A 29 -7.54 5.58 -22.29
CA GLN A 29 -8.98 5.82 -22.34
C GLN A 29 -9.67 4.44 -22.31
N LEU A 30 -9.82 3.93 -21.11
CA LEU A 30 -10.55 2.71 -20.88
C LEU A 30 -12.04 3.09 -20.93
N PRO A 31 -12.88 2.31 -21.61
CA PRO A 31 -14.33 2.57 -21.65
C PRO A 31 -14.88 2.80 -20.23
N GLU A 32 -15.95 3.57 -20.09
CA GLU A 32 -16.60 3.83 -18.77
C GLU A 32 -17.00 2.55 -18.01
N SER A 33 -17.06 1.41 -18.70
CA SER A 33 -17.33 0.08 -18.16
C SER A 33 -16.12 -0.58 -17.47
N ASN A 34 -14.95 0.06 -17.42
CA ASN A 34 -13.74 -0.60 -16.93
C ASN A 34 -13.66 -0.64 -15.40
N TYR A 35 -13.75 -1.86 -14.89
CA TYR A 35 -13.53 -2.19 -13.50
C TYR A 35 -12.09 -1.85 -13.07
N ARG A 36 -11.93 -1.30 -11.85
CA ARG A 36 -10.63 -1.11 -11.20
C ARG A 36 -10.72 -1.45 -9.73
N ALA A 37 -9.70 -2.14 -9.22
CA ALA A 37 -9.56 -2.44 -7.81
C ALA A 37 -8.21 -1.96 -7.28
N LEU A 38 -8.24 -1.35 -6.10
CA LEU A 38 -7.08 -0.92 -5.35
C LEU A 38 -6.93 -1.81 -4.12
N VAL A 39 -5.79 -2.46 -3.94
CA VAL A 39 -5.52 -3.36 -2.82
C VAL A 39 -4.41 -2.76 -1.97
N CYS A 40 -4.75 -2.32 -0.76
CA CYS A 40 -3.82 -1.82 0.23
C CYS A 40 -3.37 -2.99 1.12
N ILE A 41 -2.06 -3.26 1.14
CA ILE A 41 -1.43 -4.21 2.05
C ILE A 41 -0.68 -3.42 3.12
N ASN A 42 -1.17 -3.47 4.35
CA ASN A 42 -0.52 -2.85 5.49
C ASN A 42 0.48 -3.84 6.13
N LEU A 43 1.76 -3.52 6.08
CA LEU A 43 2.82 -4.24 6.79
C LEU A 43 2.89 -3.67 8.21
N ALA A 44 2.00 -4.18 9.09
CA ALA A 44 1.73 -3.58 10.39
C ALA A 44 2.82 -3.90 11.41
N GLY A 45 3.37 -2.86 12.02
CA GLY A 45 4.45 -2.92 13.01
C GLY A 45 5.66 -2.05 12.67
N GLY A 46 5.64 -1.33 11.54
CA GLY A 46 6.80 -0.56 11.11
C GLY A 46 7.84 -1.45 10.45
N ASN A 47 7.59 -1.81 9.21
CA ASN A 47 8.43 -2.71 8.43
C ASN A 47 9.84 -2.13 8.19
N ASP A 48 10.87 -2.95 8.40
CA ASP A 48 12.26 -2.60 8.12
C ASP A 48 12.58 -2.70 6.62
N SER A 49 12.23 -1.68 5.89
CA SER A 49 12.42 -1.63 4.45
C SER A 49 13.88 -1.43 4.01
N PHE A 50 14.79 -1.03 4.92
CA PHE A 50 16.22 -0.97 4.65
C PHE A 50 16.86 -2.35 4.45
N ASN A 51 16.27 -3.41 5.01
CA ASN A 51 16.67 -4.78 4.73
C ASN A 51 15.80 -5.45 3.65
N MET A 52 14.87 -4.74 3.05
CA MET A 52 14.14 -5.18 1.85
C MET A 52 14.80 -4.68 0.56
N LEU A 53 15.03 -3.36 0.47
CA LEU A 53 15.64 -2.67 -0.67
C LEU A 53 16.99 -2.08 -0.24
N VAL A 54 18.06 -2.75 -0.60
CA VAL A 54 19.43 -2.43 -0.19
C VAL A 54 20.18 -1.76 -1.34
N PRO A 55 20.86 -0.61 -1.14
CA PRO A 55 21.66 -0.01 -2.21
C PRO A 55 22.85 -0.90 -2.54
N SER A 56 23.07 -1.23 -3.82
CA SER A 56 24.14 -2.13 -4.26
C SER A 56 25.34 -1.38 -4.90
N HIS A 57 25.22 -0.06 -5.14
CA HIS A 57 26.36 0.77 -5.53
C HIS A 57 27.44 0.78 -4.42
N ALA A 58 28.68 0.64 -4.77
CA ALA A 58 29.77 0.36 -3.83
C ALA A 58 29.81 1.33 -2.63
N GLN A 59 29.72 2.64 -2.87
CA GLN A 59 29.80 3.66 -1.83
C GLN A 59 28.60 3.59 -0.87
N GLN A 60 27.39 3.51 -1.38
CA GLN A 60 26.16 3.45 -0.58
C GLN A 60 26.02 2.10 0.15
N TYR A 61 26.47 1.01 -0.47
CA TYR A 61 26.52 -0.29 0.21
C TYR A 61 27.50 -0.29 1.37
N GLN A 62 28.67 0.36 1.26
CA GLN A 62 29.61 0.50 2.39
C GLN A 62 29.01 1.36 3.52
N ALA A 63 28.28 2.43 3.18
CA ALA A 63 27.55 3.22 4.15
C ALA A 63 26.46 2.38 4.86
N TYR A 64 25.69 1.61 4.09
CA TYR A 64 24.71 0.67 4.65
C TYR A 64 25.37 -0.34 5.61
N LEU A 65 26.47 -0.97 5.24
CA LEU A 65 27.18 -1.92 6.12
C LEU A 65 27.63 -1.27 7.42
N ARG A 66 28.20 -0.07 7.32
CA ARG A 66 28.69 0.68 8.48
C ARG A 66 27.57 1.06 9.45
N ASP A 67 26.49 1.65 8.91
CA ASP A 67 25.45 2.27 9.74
C ASP A 67 24.44 1.21 10.24
N ARG A 68 24.28 0.13 9.48
CA ARG A 68 23.42 -1.00 9.83
C ARG A 68 24.07 -1.97 10.81
N GLY A 69 25.41 -2.05 10.80
CA GLY A 69 26.18 -2.90 11.69
C GLY A 69 25.83 -4.39 11.61
N ASN A 70 25.51 -5.02 12.72
CA ASN A 70 25.19 -6.44 12.80
C ASN A 70 23.86 -6.86 12.11
N LEU A 71 23.03 -5.92 11.71
CA LEU A 71 21.82 -6.18 10.92
C LEU A 71 22.06 -6.07 9.42
N ALA A 72 23.25 -5.70 8.99
CA ALA A 72 23.58 -5.57 7.57
C ALA A 72 23.55 -6.94 6.87
N LEU A 73 22.92 -6.97 5.70
CA LEU A 73 22.89 -8.14 4.84
C LEU A 73 24.19 -8.22 4.01
N SER A 74 24.85 -9.37 4.04
CA SER A 74 25.99 -9.65 3.16
C SER A 74 25.50 -9.83 1.71
N LYS A 75 26.38 -9.63 0.74
CA LYS A 75 26.06 -9.82 -0.68
C LYS A 75 25.48 -11.20 -1.01
N SER A 76 25.87 -12.25 -0.27
CA SER A 76 25.32 -13.59 -0.44
C SER A 76 23.84 -13.70 -0.05
N ASN A 77 23.34 -12.76 0.75
CA ASN A 77 21.95 -12.67 1.21
C ASN A 77 21.14 -11.65 0.42
N LEU A 78 21.61 -11.25 -0.76
CA LEU A 78 21.00 -10.26 -1.62
C LEU A 78 20.77 -10.81 -3.03
N LEU A 79 19.68 -10.39 -3.65
CA LEU A 79 19.29 -10.65 -5.04
C LEU A 79 19.37 -9.32 -5.80
N ASP A 80 20.21 -9.24 -6.81
CA ASP A 80 20.33 -8.01 -7.60
C ASP A 80 19.04 -7.72 -8.37
N LEU A 81 18.60 -6.46 -8.32
CA LEU A 81 17.52 -5.96 -9.16
C LEU A 81 18.09 -5.60 -10.54
N PRO A 82 17.45 -6.05 -11.63
CA PRO A 82 17.83 -5.62 -12.96
C PRO A 82 17.52 -4.12 -13.11
N SER A 83 18.51 -3.34 -13.53
CA SER A 83 18.33 -1.91 -13.84
C SER A 83 18.06 -1.73 -15.33
N LYS A 84 17.01 -0.98 -15.67
CA LYS A 84 16.71 -0.60 -17.06
C LYS A 84 17.72 0.40 -17.62
N ASN A 85 18.37 1.16 -16.75
CA ASN A 85 19.28 2.21 -17.12
C ASN A 85 20.60 2.06 -16.35
N SER A 86 21.74 2.10 -17.05
CA SER A 86 23.07 1.97 -16.44
C SER A 86 23.44 3.13 -15.51
N LEU A 87 22.73 4.27 -15.62
CA LEU A 87 22.94 5.48 -14.81
C LEU A 87 22.03 5.53 -13.58
N SER A 88 21.00 4.65 -13.48
CA SER A 88 20.13 4.59 -12.31
C SER A 88 20.85 3.96 -11.12
N GLU A 89 20.45 4.36 -9.92
CA GLU A 89 20.89 3.71 -8.69
C GLU A 89 20.63 2.21 -8.76
N LYS A 90 21.59 1.44 -8.28
CA LYS A 90 21.51 -0.03 -8.27
C LYS A 90 21.08 -0.49 -6.90
N PHE A 91 20.13 -1.39 -6.89
CA PHE A 91 19.57 -1.98 -5.67
C PHE A 91 19.62 -3.50 -5.73
N SER A 92 19.55 -4.09 -4.56
CA SER A 92 19.38 -5.52 -4.37
C SER A 92 18.28 -5.75 -3.33
N LEU A 93 17.61 -6.89 -3.40
CA LEU A 93 16.58 -7.31 -2.46
C LEU A 93 17.09 -8.39 -1.51
N HIS A 94 16.44 -8.50 -0.35
CA HIS A 94 16.60 -9.65 0.53
C HIS A 94 16.33 -10.96 -0.21
N THR A 95 17.09 -12.03 0.05
CA THR A 95 16.94 -13.34 -0.61
C THR A 95 15.55 -13.96 -0.43
N GLY A 96 14.82 -13.62 0.64
CA GLY A 96 13.43 -14.02 0.85
C GLY A 96 12.41 -13.36 -0.09
N MET A 97 12.84 -12.44 -0.96
CA MET A 97 11.97 -11.69 -1.89
C MET A 97 12.17 -12.12 -3.34
N ARG A 98 12.41 -13.41 -3.58
CA ARG A 98 12.70 -13.96 -4.92
C ARG A 98 11.58 -13.69 -5.92
N GLU A 99 10.35 -13.97 -5.54
CA GLU A 99 9.18 -13.81 -6.41
C GLU A 99 8.90 -12.32 -6.69
N ILE A 100 9.11 -11.44 -5.70
CA ILE A 100 9.04 -9.98 -5.87
C ILE A 100 10.13 -9.50 -6.84
N ARG A 101 11.34 -10.03 -6.75
CA ARG A 101 12.42 -9.71 -7.70
C ARG A 101 12.03 -10.08 -9.14
N ASP A 102 11.40 -11.24 -9.32
CA ASP A 102 10.97 -11.71 -10.64
C ASP A 102 9.79 -10.89 -11.17
N LEU A 103 8.81 -10.52 -10.33
CA LEU A 103 7.74 -9.57 -10.68
C LEU A 103 8.30 -8.20 -11.09
N TYR A 104 9.31 -7.72 -10.37
CA TYR A 104 10.02 -6.49 -10.74
C TYR A 104 10.73 -6.63 -12.10
N ALA A 105 11.47 -7.71 -12.32
CA ALA A 105 12.18 -7.96 -13.58
C ALA A 105 11.23 -8.02 -14.78
N ASN A 106 10.01 -8.52 -14.59
CA ASN A 106 8.97 -8.59 -15.61
C ASN A 106 8.25 -7.25 -15.85
N GLY A 107 8.56 -6.20 -15.08
CA GLY A 107 7.87 -4.91 -15.20
C GLY A 107 6.48 -4.86 -14.56
N GLU A 108 6.16 -5.81 -13.69
CA GLU A 108 4.86 -5.95 -13.03
C GLU A 108 4.85 -5.37 -11.61
N LEU A 109 6.04 -5.05 -11.09
CA LEU A 109 6.27 -4.46 -9.78
C LEU A 109 7.28 -3.31 -9.87
N ALA A 110 7.11 -2.32 -9.00
CA ALA A 110 8.04 -1.22 -8.76
C ALA A 110 8.19 -0.96 -7.26
N PHE A 111 9.26 -0.29 -6.89
CA PHE A 111 9.45 0.25 -5.54
C PHE A 111 9.24 1.75 -5.54
N ILE A 112 8.87 2.29 -4.39
CA ILE A 112 8.96 3.71 -4.10
C ILE A 112 9.86 3.90 -2.88
N ALA A 113 10.93 4.68 -3.05
CA ALA A 113 11.92 4.89 -2.02
C ALA A 113 11.48 5.97 -1.04
N ASN A 114 11.77 5.75 0.24
CA ASN A 114 11.71 6.72 1.34
C ASN A 114 10.43 7.55 1.36
N VAL A 115 9.29 6.86 1.36
CA VAL A 115 7.96 7.46 1.47
C VAL A 115 7.48 7.43 2.93
N GLY A 116 6.76 8.47 3.35
CA GLY A 116 6.22 8.54 4.70
C GLY A 116 5.24 9.69 4.90
N VAL A 117 4.81 9.88 6.13
CA VAL A 117 3.86 10.93 6.49
C VAL A 117 4.55 12.30 6.46
N LEU A 118 4.13 13.13 5.51
CA LEU A 118 4.46 14.54 5.41
C LEU A 118 3.19 15.31 5.04
N ASP A 119 2.88 16.42 5.71
CA ASP A 119 1.81 17.33 5.33
C ASP A 119 2.31 18.52 4.49
N SER A 120 3.63 18.73 4.45
CA SER A 120 4.36 19.72 3.65
C SER A 120 5.78 19.17 3.38
N PRO A 121 6.57 19.75 2.49
CA PRO A 121 7.98 19.41 2.33
C PRO A 121 8.72 19.39 3.66
N PHE A 122 9.68 18.49 3.80
CA PHE A 122 10.38 18.27 5.06
C PHE A 122 11.00 19.57 5.61
N ASP A 123 10.69 19.84 6.86
CA ASP A 123 11.30 20.89 7.68
C ASP A 123 11.65 20.30 9.06
N SER A 124 12.92 20.31 9.40
CA SER A 124 13.42 19.77 10.67
C SER A 124 12.85 20.48 11.92
N LYS A 125 12.28 21.67 11.75
CA LYS A 125 11.61 22.43 12.80
C LYS A 125 10.12 22.06 12.97
N ARG A 126 9.57 21.26 12.03
CA ARG A 126 8.15 20.90 11.99
C ARG A 126 7.99 19.40 11.84
N LEU A 127 8.26 18.67 12.90
CA LEU A 127 8.09 17.22 12.94
C LEU A 127 6.64 16.86 13.33
N PRO A 128 6.14 15.68 12.88
CA PRO A 128 4.86 15.16 13.33
C PRO A 128 4.80 15.01 14.85
N SER A 129 3.70 15.39 15.46
CA SER A 129 3.54 15.40 16.92
C SER A 129 3.66 14.03 17.57
N GLU A 130 3.38 12.96 16.81
CA GLU A 130 3.45 11.56 17.26
C GLU A 130 4.38 10.75 16.35
N LEU A 131 5.46 11.39 15.90
CA LEU A 131 6.53 10.70 15.19
C LEU A 131 7.06 9.56 16.08
N LEU A 132 7.33 8.41 15.46
CA LEU A 132 7.79 7.17 16.12
C LEU A 132 6.69 6.45 16.96
N SER A 133 5.45 6.90 16.91
CA SER A 133 4.30 6.23 17.56
C SER A 133 3.49 5.45 16.53
N HIS A 134 3.21 4.16 16.79
CA HIS A 134 2.33 3.34 15.93
C HIS A 134 0.97 4.01 15.74
N SER A 135 0.25 4.29 16.81
CA SER A 135 -1.10 4.86 16.73
C SER A 135 -1.12 6.22 16.03
N GLY A 136 -0.10 7.06 16.29
CA GLY A 136 0.04 8.36 15.65
C GLY A 136 0.27 8.25 14.15
N GLN A 137 1.27 7.49 13.75
CA GLN A 137 1.62 7.33 12.33
C GLN A 137 0.54 6.58 11.54
N ILE A 138 -0.08 5.52 12.12
CA ILE A 138 -1.24 4.84 11.52
C ILE A 138 -2.37 5.83 11.24
N SER A 139 -2.76 6.61 12.25
CA SER A 139 -3.84 7.58 12.08
C SER A 139 -3.51 8.63 11.02
N GLN A 140 -2.26 9.08 10.95
CA GLN A 140 -1.80 10.09 10.00
C GLN A 140 -1.78 9.57 8.56
N TRP A 141 -1.20 8.38 8.30
CA TRP A 141 -1.16 7.85 6.92
C TRP A 141 -2.56 7.43 6.43
N GLN A 142 -3.42 6.95 7.32
CA GLN A 142 -4.79 6.58 6.97
C GLN A 142 -5.66 7.79 6.68
N ALA A 143 -5.54 8.84 7.49
CA ALA A 143 -6.35 10.04 7.32
C ALA A 143 -5.81 10.96 6.22
N GLN A 144 -4.49 11.14 6.08
CA GLN A 144 -3.88 12.12 5.17
C GLN A 144 -4.52 13.53 5.28
N ALA A 145 -4.81 13.93 6.51
CA ALA A 145 -5.50 15.21 6.82
C ALA A 145 -4.62 16.16 7.67
N GLY A 146 -3.29 16.00 7.59
CA GLY A 146 -2.31 16.74 8.40
C GLY A 146 -2.07 16.12 9.77
N TYR A 147 -1.27 16.79 10.60
CA TYR A 147 -0.84 16.26 11.89
C TYR A 147 -1.87 16.45 13.02
N SER A 148 -3.01 17.09 12.76
CA SER A 148 -4.04 17.33 13.77
C SER A 148 -4.98 16.15 13.95
N LYS A 149 -5.08 15.60 15.17
CA LYS A 149 -6.07 14.55 15.50
C LYS A 149 -7.52 14.93 15.19
N ALA A 150 -7.88 16.21 15.33
CA ALA A 150 -9.23 16.71 15.05
C ALA A 150 -9.63 16.56 13.57
N ALA A 151 -8.66 16.54 12.65
CA ALA A 151 -8.88 16.37 11.22
C ALA A 151 -9.02 14.89 10.79
N MET A 152 -8.66 13.94 11.65
CA MET A 152 -8.58 12.50 11.32
C MET A 152 -9.92 11.77 11.48
N LYS A 153 -11.01 12.36 10.98
CA LYS A 153 -12.37 11.77 11.07
C LYS A 153 -12.68 10.82 9.92
N SER A 154 -11.99 10.95 8.79
CA SER A 154 -12.17 10.11 7.60
C SER A 154 -10.81 9.81 6.97
N GLY A 155 -10.73 8.68 6.27
CA GLY A 155 -9.54 8.25 5.55
C GLY A 155 -9.57 8.64 4.07
N TRP A 156 -8.41 8.68 3.46
CA TRP A 156 -8.30 9.04 2.04
C TRP A 156 -8.96 8.01 1.11
N GLY A 157 -8.94 6.70 1.44
CA GLY A 157 -9.68 5.67 0.70
C GLY A 157 -11.20 5.84 0.83
N GLY A 158 -11.68 6.22 2.03
CA GLY A 158 -13.08 6.53 2.26
C GLY A 158 -13.54 7.77 1.50
N ARG A 159 -12.76 8.87 1.55
CA ARG A 159 -13.05 10.08 0.75
C ARG A 159 -12.98 9.82 -0.75
N MET A 160 -12.11 8.90 -1.20
CA MET A 160 -12.07 8.45 -2.59
C MET A 160 -13.36 7.69 -2.95
N ALA A 161 -13.85 6.81 -2.08
CA ALA A 161 -15.12 6.11 -2.27
C ALA A 161 -16.31 7.07 -2.32
N ASP A 162 -16.33 8.13 -1.48
CA ASP A 162 -17.36 9.17 -1.53
C ASP A 162 -17.42 9.85 -2.91
N VAL A 163 -16.27 10.09 -3.56
CA VAL A 163 -16.17 10.70 -4.89
C VAL A 163 -16.56 9.74 -6.01
N LEU A 164 -16.21 8.45 -5.86
CA LEU A 164 -16.40 7.43 -6.91
C LEU A 164 -17.78 6.76 -6.86
N LYS A 165 -18.50 6.90 -5.75
CA LYS A 165 -19.82 6.31 -5.57
C LYS A 165 -20.80 6.87 -6.60
N LYS A 166 -21.46 5.96 -7.33
CA LYS A 166 -22.57 6.33 -8.23
C LYS A 166 -23.89 6.37 -7.45
N PRO A 167 -24.82 7.27 -7.79
CA PRO A 167 -26.17 7.20 -7.25
C PRO A 167 -26.84 5.87 -7.66
N SER A 168 -27.31 5.10 -6.70
CA SER A 168 -28.03 3.85 -6.92
C SER A 168 -29.23 3.77 -5.98
N SER A 169 -30.29 3.08 -6.44
CA SER A 169 -31.47 2.78 -5.64
C SER A 169 -31.45 1.40 -4.98
N ASN A 170 -30.43 0.57 -5.28
CA ASN A 170 -30.33 -0.81 -4.82
C ASN A 170 -29.29 -0.96 -3.70
N ILE A 171 -29.35 -2.08 -2.97
CA ILE A 171 -28.29 -2.48 -2.04
C ILE A 171 -27.03 -2.74 -2.86
N GLU A 172 -26.03 -1.87 -2.69
CA GLU A 172 -24.74 -2.00 -3.35
C GLU A 172 -23.69 -2.49 -2.37
N ILE A 173 -22.82 -3.36 -2.85
CA ILE A 173 -21.61 -3.69 -2.11
C ILE A 173 -20.77 -2.42 -1.98
N PRO A 174 -20.36 -2.03 -0.76
CA PRO A 174 -19.52 -0.86 -0.56
C PRO A 174 -18.23 -0.93 -1.38
N ILE A 175 -17.78 0.22 -1.89
CA ILE A 175 -16.49 0.32 -2.61
C ILE A 175 -15.35 -0.13 -1.69
N ASN A 176 -15.41 0.22 -0.41
CA ASN A 176 -14.41 -0.11 0.59
C ASN A 176 -14.73 -1.43 1.29
N ILE A 177 -13.82 -2.39 1.20
CA ILE A 177 -13.93 -3.73 1.78
C ILE A 177 -12.67 -4.00 2.60
N SER A 178 -12.83 -4.24 3.90
CA SER A 178 -11.73 -4.60 4.80
C SER A 178 -11.73 -6.10 5.10
N LEU A 179 -10.58 -6.75 4.95
CA LEU A 179 -10.34 -8.14 5.35
C LEU A 179 -9.69 -8.22 6.75
N SER A 180 -9.30 -7.08 7.32
CA SER A 180 -8.53 -7.00 8.57
C SER A 180 -9.20 -6.11 9.62
N GLY A 181 -10.54 -5.99 9.54
CA GLY A 181 -11.33 -5.24 10.50
C GLY A 181 -11.35 -3.71 10.28
N PRO A 182 -11.90 -2.96 11.23
CA PRO A 182 -12.11 -1.52 11.10
C PRO A 182 -10.78 -0.75 10.99
N ASN A 183 -10.74 0.23 10.09
CA ASN A 183 -9.61 1.13 9.88
C ASN A 183 -10.09 2.52 9.45
N ILE A 184 -9.33 3.57 9.75
CA ILE A 184 -9.68 4.95 9.37
C ILE A 184 -9.55 5.13 7.86
N PHE A 185 -8.57 4.47 7.21
CA PHE A 185 -8.30 4.60 5.77
C PHE A 185 -9.56 4.50 4.91
N GLN A 186 -10.47 3.57 5.25
CA GLN A 186 -11.66 3.28 4.47
C GLN A 186 -12.94 4.01 4.94
N ILE A 187 -12.89 4.79 6.02
CA ILE A 187 -14.04 5.59 6.48
C ILE A 187 -14.14 6.85 5.64
N GLY A 188 -15.24 7.01 4.90
CA GLY A 188 -15.57 8.23 4.17
C GLY A 188 -16.37 9.23 5.02
N ASN A 189 -16.71 10.37 4.44
CA ASN A 189 -17.64 11.31 5.04
C ASN A 189 -19.10 10.87 4.84
N GLN A 190 -19.35 10.06 3.81
CA GLN A 190 -20.68 9.55 3.42
C GLN A 190 -20.70 8.01 3.28
N THR A 191 -19.54 7.38 3.10
CA THR A 191 -19.40 5.95 2.89
C THR A 191 -18.73 5.28 4.09
N LEU A 192 -19.16 4.07 4.41
CA LEU A 192 -18.53 3.21 5.41
C LEU A 192 -17.99 1.95 4.75
N PRO A 193 -16.89 1.36 5.26
CA PRO A 193 -16.37 0.10 4.76
C PRO A 193 -17.26 -1.07 5.13
N PHE A 194 -17.28 -2.08 4.29
CA PHE A 194 -17.74 -3.41 4.63
C PHE A 194 -16.58 -4.18 5.27
N ASN A 195 -16.74 -4.59 6.52
CA ASN A 195 -15.72 -5.36 7.25
C ASN A 195 -16.02 -6.85 7.13
N TYR A 196 -15.31 -7.52 6.23
CA TYR A 196 -15.40 -8.97 6.07
C TYR A 196 -14.53 -9.65 7.14
N LYS A 197 -15.12 -10.49 7.98
CA LYS A 197 -14.37 -11.16 9.05
C LYS A 197 -13.71 -12.43 8.54
N PHE A 198 -12.44 -12.62 8.85
CA PHE A 198 -11.67 -13.81 8.49
C PHE A 198 -12.30 -15.11 9.01
N GLN A 199 -12.96 -15.09 10.18
CA GLN A 199 -13.66 -16.24 10.75
C GLN A 199 -14.93 -16.66 9.97
N ASP A 200 -15.40 -15.81 9.05
CA ASP A 200 -16.55 -16.11 8.20
C ASP A 200 -16.13 -16.89 6.92
N PHE A 201 -14.83 -17.27 6.78
CA PHE A 201 -14.35 -18.07 5.64
C PHE A 201 -15.04 -19.43 5.54
N ASP A 202 -15.27 -20.11 6.69
CA ASP A 202 -15.98 -21.39 6.73
C ASP A 202 -17.49 -21.24 6.48
N SER A 203 -18.06 -20.06 6.71
CA SER A 203 -19.50 -19.84 6.54
C SER A 203 -19.94 -19.84 5.08
N CYS A 204 -19.09 -19.41 4.14
CA CYS A 204 -19.39 -19.51 2.71
C CYS A 204 -19.35 -20.97 2.21
N SER A 205 -18.49 -21.81 2.76
CA SER A 205 -18.41 -23.23 2.40
C SER A 205 -19.58 -24.06 2.96
N SER A 206 -20.08 -23.71 4.14
CA SER A 206 -21.24 -24.38 4.75
C SER A 206 -22.56 -24.09 4.05
N SER A 207 -22.66 -22.94 3.35
CA SER A 207 -23.83 -22.57 2.54
C SER A 207 -23.99 -23.40 1.28
N ARG A 208 -22.92 -24.07 0.80
CA ARG A 208 -22.99 -24.98 -0.37
C ARG A 208 -23.85 -26.25 -0.10
N SER A 209 -24.10 -26.60 1.14
CA SER A 209 -24.76 -27.87 1.50
C SER A 209 -26.20 -27.75 2.01
N ILE A 210 -26.75 -26.56 2.18
CA ILE A 210 -28.12 -26.38 2.70
C ILE A 210 -28.88 -25.47 1.74
N GLY A 211 -29.79 -26.07 0.95
CA GLY A 211 -30.80 -25.34 0.17
C GLY A 211 -31.81 -24.67 1.13
N VAL A 212 -31.38 -23.63 1.83
CA VAL A 212 -32.21 -22.89 2.76
C VAL A 212 -32.81 -21.70 2.01
N ASP A 213 -34.14 -21.58 2.10
CA ASP A 213 -34.87 -20.42 1.60
C ASP A 213 -34.40 -19.15 2.33
N LEU A 214 -33.59 -18.37 1.66
CA LEU A 214 -32.98 -17.13 2.13
C LEU A 214 -34.02 -16.12 2.63
N ASN A 215 -35.22 -16.09 2.00
CA ASN A 215 -36.29 -15.20 2.40
C ASN A 215 -36.89 -15.59 3.76
N PHE A 216 -37.00 -16.88 4.04
CA PHE A 216 -37.50 -17.40 5.33
C PHE A 216 -36.51 -17.10 6.46
N LEU A 217 -35.20 -17.27 6.25
CA LEU A 217 -34.18 -16.95 7.25
C LEU A 217 -34.09 -15.46 7.53
N THR A 218 -34.18 -14.63 6.50
CA THR A 218 -34.11 -13.16 6.63
C THR A 218 -35.28 -12.65 7.47
N GLN A 219 -36.48 -13.20 7.27
CA GLN A 219 -37.68 -12.84 8.04
C GLN A 219 -37.60 -13.30 9.50
N GLN A 220 -37.13 -14.53 9.75
CA GLN A 220 -36.96 -15.04 11.13
C GLN A 220 -35.84 -14.32 11.89
N MET A 221 -34.78 -13.94 11.23
CA MET A 221 -33.65 -13.23 11.85
C MET A 221 -34.00 -11.77 12.14
N ALA A 222 -34.80 -11.11 11.30
CA ALA A 222 -35.32 -9.76 11.55
C ALA A 222 -36.22 -9.75 12.79
N GLU A 223 -37.10 -10.73 12.97
CA GLU A 223 -37.93 -10.87 14.15
C GLU A 223 -37.13 -11.15 15.44
N ARG A 224 -36.09 -12.00 15.35
CA ARG A 224 -35.18 -12.28 16.47
C ARG A 224 -34.29 -11.12 16.85
N ALA A 225 -33.80 -10.33 15.85
CA ALA A 225 -33.00 -9.14 16.09
C ALA A 225 -33.79 -8.03 16.79
N TYR A 226 -35.09 -7.90 16.49
CA TYR A 226 -35.98 -6.94 17.15
C TYR A 226 -36.18 -7.24 18.63
N HIS A 227 -36.16 -8.51 19.03
CA HIS A 227 -36.32 -8.96 20.41
C HIS A 227 -35.03 -9.14 21.21
N SER A 228 -33.86 -8.99 20.58
CA SER A 228 -32.54 -9.19 21.20
C SER A 228 -31.74 -7.90 21.26
N LYS A 229 -31.62 -7.29 22.45
CA LYS A 229 -30.67 -6.18 22.72
C LYS A 229 -29.18 -6.56 22.50
N ARG A 230 -28.90 -7.76 21.98
CA ARG A 230 -27.58 -8.33 21.67
C ARG A 230 -27.47 -8.77 20.21
N ALA A 231 -28.12 -8.09 19.26
CA ALA A 231 -27.91 -8.36 17.83
C ALA A 231 -26.45 -8.09 17.47
N LYS A 232 -25.71 -9.14 17.14
CA LYS A 232 -24.25 -9.11 16.96
C LYS A 232 -23.81 -8.45 15.64
N LYS A 233 -24.69 -8.30 14.64
CA LYS A 233 -24.45 -7.58 13.38
C LYS A 233 -25.75 -6.85 12.96
N PRO A 234 -25.66 -5.62 12.42
CA PRO A 234 -26.79 -4.99 11.74
C PRO A 234 -27.29 -5.87 10.58
N LEU A 235 -28.59 -5.92 10.35
CA LEU A 235 -29.21 -6.72 9.28
C LEU A 235 -28.57 -6.44 7.91
N GLY A 236 -28.20 -5.19 7.64
CA GLY A 236 -27.52 -4.80 6.40
C GLY A 236 -26.15 -5.49 6.19
N GLU A 237 -25.34 -5.64 7.24
CA GLU A 237 -24.05 -6.34 7.15
C GLU A 237 -24.26 -7.84 6.87
N LEU A 238 -25.27 -8.46 7.46
CA LEU A 238 -25.59 -9.87 7.23
C LEU A 238 -26.02 -10.12 5.77
N LEU A 239 -26.83 -9.22 5.20
CA LEU A 239 -27.25 -9.31 3.80
C LEU A 239 -26.05 -9.13 2.84
N LEU A 240 -25.11 -8.24 3.16
CA LEU A 240 -23.89 -8.06 2.40
C LEU A 240 -23.00 -9.30 2.44
N ASP A 241 -22.80 -9.91 3.63
CA ASP A 241 -22.06 -11.17 3.77
C ASP A 241 -22.66 -12.26 2.87
N GLN A 242 -23.99 -12.45 2.91
CA GLN A 242 -24.68 -13.46 2.09
C GLN A 242 -24.55 -13.19 0.60
N THR A 243 -24.66 -11.93 0.17
CA THR A 243 -24.51 -11.53 -1.23
C THR A 243 -23.11 -11.81 -1.75
N VAL A 244 -22.09 -11.48 -0.96
CA VAL A 244 -20.68 -11.75 -1.31
C VAL A 244 -20.41 -13.25 -1.35
N CYS A 245 -20.88 -14.01 -0.35
CA CYS A 245 -20.71 -15.46 -0.32
C CYS A 245 -21.41 -16.15 -1.51
N SER A 246 -22.63 -15.75 -1.86
CA SER A 246 -23.32 -16.29 -3.03
C SER A 246 -22.53 -16.04 -4.33
N ALA A 247 -22.06 -14.81 -4.52
CA ALA A 247 -21.29 -14.45 -5.69
C ALA A 247 -19.96 -15.19 -5.80
N ILE A 248 -19.29 -15.46 -4.67
CA ILE A 248 -18.05 -16.24 -4.62
C ILE A 248 -18.31 -17.71 -4.95
N ASN A 249 -19.42 -18.29 -4.47
CA ASN A 249 -19.76 -19.69 -4.73
C ASN A 249 -19.99 -20.02 -6.21
N ASP A 250 -20.25 -19.01 -7.04
CA ASP A 250 -20.37 -19.13 -8.49
C ASP A 250 -19.00 -19.21 -9.20
N LEU A 251 -17.89 -18.93 -8.49
CA LEU A 251 -16.54 -19.02 -9.02
C LEU A 251 -15.93 -20.42 -8.85
N PRO A 252 -14.94 -20.80 -9.68
CA PRO A 252 -14.05 -21.91 -9.37
C PRO A 252 -13.35 -21.71 -8.02
N ASP A 253 -13.04 -22.79 -7.34
CA ASP A 253 -12.24 -22.72 -6.11
C ASP A 253 -10.84 -22.20 -6.40
N LEU A 254 -10.50 -21.04 -5.82
CA LEU A 254 -9.20 -20.40 -5.95
C LEU A 254 -8.25 -20.72 -4.78
N SER A 255 -8.72 -21.41 -3.74
CA SER A 255 -7.98 -21.62 -2.50
C SER A 255 -6.67 -22.38 -2.70
N SER A 256 -6.64 -23.33 -3.67
CA SER A 256 -5.45 -24.10 -4.01
C SER A 256 -4.29 -23.30 -4.59
N ASN A 257 -4.54 -22.04 -5.01
CA ASN A 257 -3.51 -21.14 -5.54
C ASN A 257 -2.73 -20.42 -4.42
N PHE A 258 -3.21 -20.50 -3.17
CA PHE A 258 -2.67 -19.73 -2.05
C PHE A 258 -2.22 -20.64 -0.91
N ALA A 259 -1.17 -20.21 -0.21
CA ALA A 259 -0.74 -20.87 1.01
C ALA A 259 -1.77 -20.70 2.14
N SER A 260 -1.69 -21.56 3.16
CA SER A 260 -2.66 -21.59 4.27
C SER A 260 -2.40 -20.52 5.35
N ASP A 261 -1.37 -19.70 5.21
CA ASP A 261 -1.11 -18.63 6.16
C ASP A 261 -2.18 -17.52 6.07
N PRO A 262 -2.43 -16.78 7.18
CA PRO A 262 -3.50 -15.80 7.23
C PRO A 262 -3.40 -14.67 6.20
N PHE A 263 -2.17 -14.27 5.82
CA PHE A 263 -1.97 -13.21 4.82
C PHE A 263 -2.36 -13.70 3.42
N SER A 264 -1.86 -14.88 3.01
CA SER A 264 -2.19 -15.50 1.72
C SER A 264 -3.69 -15.77 1.58
N GLN A 265 -4.36 -16.18 2.66
CA GLN A 265 -5.80 -16.41 2.66
C GLN A 265 -6.62 -15.12 2.54
N GLN A 266 -6.16 -14.00 3.10
CA GLN A 266 -6.79 -12.70 2.85
C GLN A 266 -6.68 -12.31 1.36
N LEU A 267 -5.52 -12.51 0.73
CA LEU A 267 -5.34 -12.26 -0.71
C LEU A 267 -6.20 -13.18 -1.58
N CYS A 268 -6.38 -14.44 -1.19
CA CYS A 268 -7.31 -15.36 -1.83
C CYS A 268 -8.73 -14.79 -1.83
N ARG A 269 -9.23 -14.36 -0.66
CA ARG A 269 -10.56 -13.77 -0.54
C ARG A 269 -10.71 -12.48 -1.35
N VAL A 270 -9.69 -11.63 -1.39
CA VAL A 270 -9.68 -10.45 -2.27
C VAL A 270 -9.82 -10.87 -3.74
N ALA A 271 -9.08 -11.89 -4.19
CA ALA A 271 -9.16 -12.39 -5.56
C ALA A 271 -10.56 -12.94 -5.90
N GLU A 272 -11.19 -13.66 -4.98
CA GLU A 272 -12.56 -14.18 -5.14
C GLU A 272 -13.59 -13.05 -5.27
N ILE A 273 -13.51 -12.02 -4.41
CA ILE A 273 -14.42 -10.87 -4.48
C ILE A 273 -14.21 -10.08 -5.79
N ILE A 274 -12.96 -9.90 -6.22
CA ILE A 274 -12.62 -9.28 -7.51
C ILE A 274 -13.17 -10.12 -8.68
N GLY A 275 -13.00 -11.44 -8.62
CA GLY A 275 -13.53 -12.38 -9.62
C GLY A 275 -15.06 -12.27 -9.76
N SER A 276 -15.75 -12.09 -8.63
CA SER A 276 -17.21 -11.98 -8.54
C SER A 276 -17.76 -10.58 -8.89
N ARG A 277 -16.93 -9.63 -9.31
CA ARG A 277 -17.29 -8.21 -9.55
C ARG A 277 -18.55 -8.01 -10.42
N GLN A 278 -18.80 -8.90 -11.39
CA GLN A 278 -19.97 -8.79 -12.29
C GLN A 278 -21.25 -9.14 -11.52
N SER A 279 -21.27 -10.24 -10.78
CA SER A 279 -22.39 -10.63 -9.91
C SER A 279 -22.63 -9.59 -8.81
N LEU A 280 -21.57 -8.94 -8.33
CA LEU A 280 -21.63 -7.88 -7.33
C LEU A 280 -21.91 -6.49 -7.94
N THR A 281 -22.03 -6.36 -9.26
CA THR A 281 -22.22 -5.09 -10.00
C THR A 281 -21.22 -3.99 -9.61
N SER A 282 -20.00 -4.41 -9.26
CA SER A 282 -18.95 -3.50 -8.75
C SER A 282 -18.09 -2.93 -9.88
N TYR A 283 -17.93 -1.60 -9.89
CA TYR A 283 -17.07 -0.88 -10.86
C TYR A 283 -15.76 -0.44 -10.26
N ARG A 284 -15.76 -0.18 -8.94
CA ARG A 284 -14.61 0.25 -8.16
C ARG A 284 -14.62 -0.49 -6.85
N GLN A 285 -13.46 -1.01 -6.45
CA GLN A 285 -13.29 -1.65 -5.14
C GLN A 285 -11.97 -1.22 -4.52
N ILE A 286 -11.96 -1.01 -3.22
CA ILE A 286 -10.78 -0.65 -2.43
C ILE A 286 -10.70 -1.64 -1.27
N PHE A 287 -9.67 -2.47 -1.29
CA PHE A 287 -9.45 -3.50 -0.29
C PHE A 287 -8.39 -3.06 0.72
N TYR A 288 -8.57 -3.49 1.95
CA TYR A 288 -7.59 -3.37 3.01
C TYR A 288 -7.25 -4.75 3.57
N VAL A 289 -5.98 -5.11 3.52
CA VAL A 289 -5.38 -6.34 4.03
C VAL A 289 -4.25 -5.95 4.98
N SER A 290 -4.12 -6.63 6.13
CA SER A 290 -3.01 -6.42 7.05
C SER A 290 -2.17 -7.70 7.17
N PHE A 291 -0.88 -7.52 7.09
CA PHE A 291 0.12 -8.51 7.44
C PHE A 291 0.86 -8.01 8.66
N ASP A 292 0.50 -8.56 9.82
CA ASP A 292 0.97 -8.09 11.12
C ASP A 292 2.31 -8.74 11.51
N GLY A 293 2.98 -8.16 12.49
CA GLY A 293 4.18 -8.74 13.08
C GLY A 293 5.50 -8.08 12.69
N TRP A 294 5.48 -6.92 12.02
CA TRP A 294 6.69 -6.25 11.53
C TRP A 294 7.40 -5.37 12.56
N ASP A 295 6.97 -5.36 13.81
CA ASP A 295 7.60 -4.55 14.89
C ASP A 295 8.86 -5.24 15.47
N HIS A 296 9.89 -5.34 14.64
CA HIS A 296 11.09 -6.11 14.94
C HIS A 296 12.11 -5.35 15.80
N HIS A 297 11.77 -5.10 17.06
CA HIS A 297 12.73 -4.60 18.05
C HIS A 297 13.81 -5.63 18.42
N HIS A 298 13.51 -6.92 18.19
CA HIS A 298 14.39 -8.05 18.44
C HIS A 298 14.30 -9.06 17.30
N HIS A 299 15.38 -9.84 17.12
CA HIS A 299 15.45 -10.95 16.13
C HIS A 299 15.09 -10.54 14.71
N LEU A 300 15.39 -9.30 14.30
CA LEU A 300 14.95 -8.75 13.01
C LEU A 300 15.37 -9.62 11.83
N LEU A 301 16.62 -10.07 11.75
CA LEU A 301 17.10 -10.87 10.62
C LEU A 301 16.36 -12.22 10.51
N ALA A 302 16.10 -12.88 11.63
CA ALA A 302 15.38 -14.15 11.66
C ALA A 302 13.92 -13.96 11.24
N ASN A 303 13.25 -12.96 11.83
CA ASN A 303 11.86 -12.65 11.52
C ASN A 303 11.67 -12.25 10.04
N HIS A 304 12.59 -11.43 9.49
CA HIS A 304 12.56 -11.11 8.06
C HIS A 304 12.75 -12.33 7.17
N ALA A 305 13.67 -13.24 7.54
CA ALA A 305 13.89 -14.47 6.79
C ALA A 305 12.64 -15.37 6.73
N GLU A 306 11.77 -15.30 7.74
CA GLU A 306 10.50 -16.02 7.78
C GLU A 306 9.35 -15.29 7.09
N MET A 307 9.24 -13.98 7.30
CA MET A 307 8.07 -13.21 6.85
C MET A 307 8.16 -12.73 5.39
N LEU A 308 9.36 -12.38 4.91
CA LEU A 308 9.54 -11.91 3.53
C LEU A 308 9.18 -12.95 2.47
N PRO A 309 9.49 -14.27 2.63
CA PRO A 309 9.00 -15.29 1.72
C PRO A 309 7.48 -15.40 1.67
N ILE A 310 6.78 -15.27 2.80
CA ILE A 310 5.31 -15.27 2.85
C ILE A 310 4.75 -14.10 2.03
N LEU A 311 5.28 -12.89 2.24
CA LEU A 311 4.90 -11.71 1.47
C LEU A 311 5.16 -11.91 -0.03
N SER A 312 6.34 -12.42 -0.37
CA SER A 312 6.80 -12.61 -1.75
C SER A 312 5.95 -13.65 -2.51
N GLN A 313 5.72 -14.79 -1.91
CA GLN A 313 4.91 -15.88 -2.48
C GLN A 313 3.42 -15.49 -2.54
N GLY A 314 2.91 -14.80 -1.51
CA GLY A 314 1.53 -14.31 -1.48
C GLY A 314 1.25 -13.34 -2.63
N LEU A 315 2.16 -12.40 -2.90
CA LEU A 315 2.06 -11.48 -4.03
C LEU A 315 2.11 -12.19 -5.38
N LEU A 316 2.99 -13.19 -5.55
CA LEU A 316 3.04 -13.99 -6.79
C LEU A 316 1.74 -14.79 -6.99
N SER A 317 1.24 -15.45 -5.95
CA SER A 317 -0.02 -16.21 -5.99
C SER A 317 -1.19 -15.29 -6.39
N PHE A 318 -1.27 -14.11 -5.79
CA PHE A 318 -2.28 -13.11 -6.10
C PHE A 318 -2.19 -12.62 -7.55
N ARG A 319 -0.99 -12.27 -8.01
CA ARG A 319 -0.73 -11.88 -9.40
C ARG A 319 -1.16 -12.96 -10.39
N ASN A 320 -0.77 -14.22 -10.15
CA ASN A 320 -1.08 -15.34 -11.04
C ASN A 320 -2.58 -15.60 -11.10
N THR A 321 -3.27 -15.57 -9.97
CA THR A 321 -4.72 -15.73 -9.88
C THR A 321 -5.45 -14.61 -10.63
N LEU A 322 -5.05 -13.34 -10.44
CA LEU A 322 -5.62 -12.23 -11.20
C LEU A 322 -5.38 -12.35 -12.71
N SER A 323 -4.22 -12.85 -13.12
CA SER A 323 -3.93 -13.11 -14.55
C SER A 323 -4.80 -14.20 -15.13
N THR A 324 -5.02 -15.30 -14.39
CA THR A 324 -5.94 -16.38 -14.79
C THR A 324 -7.37 -15.86 -14.92
N LEU A 325 -7.79 -14.94 -14.06
CA LEU A 325 -9.10 -14.27 -14.14
C LEU A 325 -9.17 -13.19 -15.24
N GLY A 326 -8.05 -12.88 -15.93
CA GLY A 326 -7.98 -11.81 -16.93
C GLY A 326 -8.11 -10.40 -16.33
N LEU A 327 -7.72 -10.20 -15.06
CA LEU A 327 -7.97 -8.99 -14.28
C LEU A 327 -6.72 -8.29 -13.76
N PHE A 328 -5.53 -8.82 -14.03
CA PHE A 328 -4.29 -8.24 -13.51
C PHE A 328 -4.12 -6.76 -13.90
N ASP A 329 -4.48 -6.39 -15.13
CA ASP A 329 -4.40 -5.01 -15.63
C ASP A 329 -5.41 -4.05 -14.96
N ASN A 330 -6.42 -4.61 -14.30
CA ASN A 330 -7.47 -3.86 -13.63
C ASN A 330 -7.23 -3.69 -12.12
N VAL A 331 -6.15 -4.27 -11.60
CA VAL A 331 -5.85 -4.27 -10.16
C VAL A 331 -4.49 -3.63 -9.90
N THR A 332 -4.48 -2.65 -9.01
CA THR A 332 -3.25 -2.09 -8.44
C THR A 332 -3.15 -2.48 -6.97
N THR A 333 -2.07 -3.17 -6.62
CA THR A 333 -1.75 -3.57 -5.25
C THR A 333 -0.57 -2.74 -4.77
N PHE A 334 -0.64 -2.21 -3.55
CA PHE A 334 0.43 -1.42 -2.97
C PHE A 334 0.63 -1.75 -1.50
N THR A 335 1.87 -1.61 -1.02
CA THR A 335 2.17 -1.73 0.40
C THR A 335 2.20 -0.38 1.09
N VAL A 336 1.91 -0.40 2.38
CA VAL A 336 2.16 0.68 3.33
C VAL A 336 2.69 0.08 4.63
N SER A 337 3.35 0.89 5.42
CA SER A 337 3.61 0.61 6.83
C SER A 337 3.44 1.93 7.58
N GLU A 338 3.19 1.89 8.88
CA GLU A 338 3.01 3.11 9.66
C GLU A 338 4.25 4.00 9.59
N PHE A 339 5.44 3.41 9.58
CA PHE A 339 6.74 4.05 9.40
C PHE A 339 7.76 3.05 8.87
N GLY A 340 8.89 3.53 8.38
CA GLY A 340 10.11 2.74 8.23
C GLY A 340 10.84 2.62 9.58
N ARG A 341 11.80 1.70 9.69
CA ARG A 341 12.60 1.55 10.93
C ARG A 341 13.89 2.36 10.85
N SER A 342 14.51 2.57 12.02
CA SER A 342 15.82 3.21 12.05
C SER A 342 16.85 2.36 11.33
N LEU A 343 17.75 3.00 10.57
CA LEU A 343 18.86 2.32 9.91
C LEU A 343 19.80 1.71 10.95
N THR A 344 20.04 2.42 12.07
CA THR A 344 20.94 1.96 13.13
C THR A 344 20.33 0.82 13.93
N SER A 345 21.12 -0.22 14.18
CA SER A 345 20.77 -1.36 15.03
C SER A 345 20.64 -0.95 16.51
N ASN A 346 19.67 -1.57 17.22
CA ASN A 346 19.56 -1.49 18.69
C ASN A 346 20.22 -2.68 19.40
N GLY A 347 20.93 -3.54 18.65
CA GLY A 347 21.59 -4.76 19.15
C GLY A 347 21.10 -6.05 18.48
N SER A 348 19.80 -6.28 18.35
CA SER A 348 19.23 -7.46 17.67
C SER A 348 18.05 -7.14 16.74
N GLY A 349 17.61 -5.89 16.74
CA GLY A 349 16.58 -5.33 15.90
C GLY A 349 16.81 -3.85 15.67
N SER A 350 15.76 -3.12 15.31
CA SER A 350 15.81 -1.68 15.05
C SER A 350 14.69 -0.95 15.78
N ASN A 351 14.89 0.33 16.02
CA ASN A 351 13.87 1.19 16.62
C ASN A 351 12.91 1.72 15.56
N HIS A 352 11.82 2.36 16.00
CA HIS A 352 10.91 3.06 15.11
C HIS A 352 11.66 4.14 14.33
N GLY A 353 11.31 4.30 13.07
CA GLY A 353 11.83 5.30 12.16
C GLY A 353 10.72 6.16 11.57
N TRP A 354 10.93 6.68 10.35
CA TRP A 354 9.94 7.53 9.70
C TRP A 354 9.73 7.13 8.23
N GLY A 355 10.57 7.60 7.31
CA GLY A 355 10.50 7.19 5.91
C GLY A 355 10.84 5.71 5.71
N GLY A 356 10.18 5.07 4.79
CA GLY A 356 10.43 3.68 4.40
C GLY A 356 10.23 3.44 2.92
N HIS A 357 10.57 2.26 2.43
CA HIS A 357 10.39 1.89 1.04
C HIS A 357 9.14 1.02 0.90
N GLN A 358 8.34 1.28 -0.14
CA GLN A 358 7.09 0.57 -0.39
C GLN A 358 7.11 -0.07 -1.77
N MET A 359 6.15 -0.96 -2.03
CA MET A 359 6.01 -1.68 -3.30
C MET A 359 4.67 -1.38 -3.95
N ILE A 360 4.65 -1.43 -5.28
CA ILE A 360 3.46 -1.35 -6.09
C ILE A 360 3.51 -2.47 -7.12
N MET A 361 2.40 -3.19 -7.29
CA MET A 361 2.23 -4.24 -8.29
C MET A 361 0.95 -4.00 -9.08
N GLY A 362 0.98 -4.19 -10.39
CA GLY A 362 -0.20 -4.10 -11.24
C GLY A 362 0.14 -4.04 -12.72
N GLY A 363 -0.81 -4.46 -13.57
CA GLY A 363 -0.59 -4.51 -15.03
C GLY A 363 -0.52 -3.14 -15.72
N GLY A 364 -1.10 -2.09 -15.10
CA GLY A 364 -1.03 -0.71 -15.61
C GLY A 364 0.19 0.08 -15.11
N LEU A 365 1.13 -0.59 -14.45
CA LEU A 365 2.31 0.02 -13.84
C LEU A 365 3.45 0.18 -14.85
N ASN A 366 4.17 1.31 -14.80
CA ASN A 366 5.51 1.40 -15.34
C ASN A 366 6.49 0.72 -14.36
N GLY A 367 6.53 -0.61 -14.38
CA GLY A 367 7.31 -1.40 -13.44
C GLY A 367 8.80 -1.48 -13.77
N ALA A 368 9.55 -2.26 -13.00
CA ALA A 368 11.01 -2.38 -13.02
C ALA A 368 11.73 -1.03 -12.80
N GLU A 369 11.15 -0.21 -11.90
CA GLU A 369 11.69 1.10 -11.50
C GLU A 369 11.68 1.23 -9.97
N VAL A 370 12.60 2.06 -9.46
CA VAL A 370 12.58 2.55 -8.09
C VAL A 370 12.26 4.03 -8.15
N TYR A 371 11.02 4.37 -7.84
CA TYR A 371 10.53 5.75 -7.82
C TYR A 371 10.94 6.48 -6.55
N GLY A 372 10.84 7.81 -6.57
CA GLY A 372 11.25 8.65 -5.44
C GLY A 372 12.78 8.73 -5.32
N SER A 373 13.23 9.21 -4.18
CA SER A 373 14.67 9.38 -3.91
C SER A 373 15.06 8.54 -2.69
N TYR A 374 15.94 7.56 -2.91
CA TYR A 374 16.56 6.84 -1.82
C TYR A 374 17.45 7.79 -1.02
N PRO A 375 17.40 7.84 0.32
CA PRO A 375 18.21 8.77 1.09
C PRO A 375 19.68 8.39 1.00
N GLU A 376 20.56 9.37 0.79
CA GLU A 376 21.99 9.14 0.94
C GLU A 376 22.28 8.70 2.38
N LEU A 377 22.88 7.52 2.53
CA LEU A 377 23.19 6.96 3.84
C LEU A 377 24.47 7.63 4.38
N SER A 378 24.28 8.65 5.21
CA SER A 378 25.36 9.44 5.81
C SER A 378 24.86 10.11 7.08
N ASP A 379 25.72 10.19 8.09
CA ASP A 379 25.44 10.94 9.33
C ASP A 379 25.25 12.44 9.08
N SER A 380 25.87 12.96 8.03
CA SER A 380 25.78 14.37 7.63
C SER A 380 24.55 14.67 6.77
N ASN A 381 23.76 13.66 6.35
CA ASN A 381 22.56 13.88 5.57
C ASN A 381 21.51 14.64 6.42
N PRO A 382 21.03 15.81 5.96
CA PRO A 382 20.04 16.60 6.71
C PRO A 382 18.70 15.88 6.90
N LEU A 383 18.44 14.82 6.15
CA LEU A 383 17.27 13.95 6.35
C LEU A 383 17.45 12.97 7.53
N ASN A 384 18.68 12.72 7.99
CA ASN A 384 18.92 11.92 9.19
C ASN A 384 18.64 12.78 10.42
N ILE A 385 17.48 12.61 11.03
CA ILE A 385 17.08 13.37 12.24
C ILE A 385 17.64 12.80 13.54
N GLY A 386 18.58 11.84 13.44
CA GLY A 386 19.26 11.19 14.55
C GLY A 386 18.93 9.70 14.67
N GLY A 387 19.90 8.90 15.16
CA GLY A 387 19.72 7.47 15.39
C GLY A 387 19.43 6.64 14.14
N GLY A 388 19.76 7.14 12.94
CA GLY A 388 19.45 6.48 11.68
C GLY A 388 17.97 6.58 11.27
N VAL A 389 17.23 7.53 11.84
CA VAL A 389 15.87 7.85 11.43
C VAL A 389 15.91 8.84 10.27
N TYR A 390 15.47 8.41 9.09
CA TYR A 390 15.45 9.25 7.91
C TYR A 390 14.08 9.86 7.68
N ALA A 391 14.03 11.18 7.53
CA ALA A 391 12.82 11.87 7.09
C ALA A 391 12.46 11.45 5.66
N PRO A 392 11.15 11.33 5.33
CA PRO A 392 10.72 10.96 3.99
C PRO A 392 11.16 11.98 2.93
N THR A 393 11.54 11.50 1.76
CA THR A 393 11.76 12.31 0.55
C THR A 393 10.49 12.47 -0.27
N THR A 394 9.53 11.54 -0.08
CA THR A 394 8.24 11.51 -0.76
C THR A 394 7.13 11.43 0.27
N SER A 395 6.11 12.30 0.13
CA SER A 395 4.93 12.25 0.99
C SER A 395 3.99 11.11 0.58
N TYR A 396 3.31 10.50 1.54
CA TYR A 396 2.16 9.64 1.26
C TYR A 396 1.06 10.37 0.45
N ASN A 397 0.92 11.71 0.56
CA ASN A 397 0.01 12.47 -0.29
C ASN A 397 0.38 12.36 -1.77
N GLN A 398 1.67 12.46 -2.10
CA GLN A 398 2.16 12.29 -3.47
C GLN A 398 1.96 10.86 -3.95
N TYR A 399 2.34 9.86 -3.13
CA TYR A 399 2.19 8.45 -3.44
C TYR A 399 0.73 8.06 -3.71
N PHE A 400 -0.18 8.43 -2.81
CA PHE A 400 -1.60 8.09 -2.92
C PHE A 400 -2.34 8.87 -4.01
N SER A 401 -1.80 10.02 -4.45
CA SER A 401 -2.39 10.78 -5.55
C SER A 401 -2.38 10.00 -6.87
N GLU A 402 -1.37 9.16 -7.10
CA GLU A 402 -1.30 8.29 -8.28
C GLU A 402 -2.44 7.26 -8.26
N PHE A 403 -2.74 6.68 -7.10
CA PHE A 403 -3.86 5.73 -6.96
C PHE A 403 -5.21 6.42 -7.14
N ALA A 404 -5.39 7.62 -6.58
CA ALA A 404 -6.63 8.36 -6.75
C ALA A 404 -6.89 8.70 -8.23
N ARG A 405 -5.87 9.14 -8.95
CA ARG A 405 -5.94 9.40 -10.40
C ARG A 405 -6.23 8.11 -11.17
N TRP A 406 -5.49 7.04 -10.88
CA TRP A 406 -5.68 5.75 -11.53
C TRP A 406 -7.08 5.19 -11.28
N MET A 407 -7.65 5.33 -10.08
CA MET A 407 -9.03 4.93 -9.76
C MET A 407 -10.10 5.77 -10.47
N GLY A 408 -9.72 6.88 -11.08
CA GLY A 408 -10.61 7.75 -11.86
C GLY A 408 -11.20 8.90 -11.04
N VAL A 409 -10.55 9.30 -9.95
CA VAL A 409 -10.91 10.54 -9.24
C VAL A 409 -10.61 11.73 -10.15
N PRO A 410 -11.59 12.61 -10.45
CA PRO A 410 -11.36 13.80 -11.25
C PRO A 410 -10.31 14.71 -10.62
N LEU A 411 -9.44 15.33 -11.43
CA LEU A 411 -8.37 16.22 -10.94
C LEU A 411 -8.91 17.31 -10.00
N SER A 412 -10.10 17.85 -10.30
CA SER A 412 -10.78 18.86 -9.46
C SER A 412 -11.21 18.34 -8.09
N LYS A 413 -11.21 17.02 -7.86
CA LYS A 413 -11.61 16.35 -6.61
C LYS A 413 -10.44 15.73 -5.84
N ILE A 414 -9.23 15.70 -6.41
CA ILE A 414 -8.06 15.11 -5.74
C ILE A 414 -7.76 15.82 -4.43
N GLY A 415 -7.86 17.15 -4.37
CA GLY A 415 -7.68 17.91 -3.13
C GLY A 415 -8.72 17.59 -2.05
N HIS A 416 -9.92 17.11 -2.42
CA HIS A 416 -10.87 16.59 -1.45
C HIS A 416 -10.43 15.24 -0.85
N VAL A 417 -9.82 14.38 -1.66
CA VAL A 417 -9.29 13.07 -1.23
C VAL A 417 -8.00 13.24 -0.43
N LEU A 418 -7.10 14.12 -0.89
CA LEU A 418 -5.76 14.35 -0.34
C LEU A 418 -5.54 15.86 -0.13
N PRO A 419 -6.05 16.44 0.96
CA PRO A 419 -6.09 17.90 1.15
C PRO A 419 -4.71 18.56 1.22
N ASN A 420 -3.67 17.83 1.64
CA ASN A 420 -2.31 18.37 1.74
C ASN A 420 -1.49 18.21 0.46
N LEU A 421 -2.03 17.61 -0.60
CA LEU A 421 -1.29 17.39 -1.85
C LEU A 421 -0.80 18.69 -2.49
N SER A 422 -1.59 19.77 -2.37
CA SER A 422 -1.23 21.09 -2.92
C SER A 422 0.01 21.72 -2.28
N ASN A 423 0.47 21.21 -1.13
CA ASN A 423 1.70 21.66 -0.48
C ASN A 423 2.98 21.13 -1.17
N PHE A 424 2.83 20.21 -2.11
CA PHE A 424 3.94 19.60 -2.85
C PHE A 424 3.93 19.99 -4.32
N SER A 425 5.11 20.26 -4.88
CA SER A 425 5.25 20.83 -6.23
C SER A 425 4.94 19.84 -7.36
N SER A 426 5.10 18.55 -7.12
CA SER A 426 4.80 17.48 -8.08
C SER A 426 4.60 16.14 -7.35
N PRO A 427 3.79 15.21 -7.89
CA PRO A 427 3.70 13.86 -7.34
C PRO A 427 5.05 13.14 -7.27
N PHE A 428 5.89 13.24 -8.30
CA PHE A 428 7.20 12.57 -8.41
C PHE A 428 8.23 13.45 -9.15
N SER A 429 8.46 14.66 -8.67
CA SER A 429 9.52 15.53 -9.19
C SER A 429 10.82 15.33 -8.46
#